data_6712b8690a9eb0ae4c299c527ad5d738
#
_entry.id   6712b8690a9eb0ae4c299c527ad5d738
#
_cell.length_a   1.000
_cell.length_b   1.000
_cell.length_c   1.000
_cell.angle_alpha   90.00
_cell.angle_beta   90.00
_cell.angle_gamma   90.00
#
_symmetry.space_group_name_H-M   'P 1'
#
loop_
_entity.id
_entity.type
_entity.pdbx_description
1 polymer ?
#
loop_
_entity_poly.entity_id
_entity_poly.type
_entity_poly.pdbx_seq_one_letter_code
_entity_poly.pdbx_strand_id
1 'polypeptide(L)'
;MRHHRMLALLGAVALGATGSAGAISASAAPVAGSSVQQATTERAATPAAQTTPSGKIVVLTKKGASIDEVVSRVKKAGGSVESVNRDIGMISVDSDDASFAKKARALPGVDTAAAEVSIGSSPVRMGAAPDEDVLKEHQKSSSKKKASGAPATGGAGRAKASGDPLDEELWAHDMLEVDRARSVTSGDKRVKVGVLDTGVQASHPDIAPNFDHKLSKNFVRDIPMVDGDCEYDSCVDPATVDHGGHGTHVAGSIAAAANGYGVSGVASDVSLVNIRGGQDSGYFFLGPVANALTYAADSGIDVVNMSFYVDPYAFHCIGGAPEDNPEQAAQQEMTIEAMERALDYAHRKDVTLVGALGNGHDDLAKPRNDLSSPNFPEGVAHERTIDNETCLDLPVEGPHVIGVSSVGPSKTKADYSNWSTDLRGDEIEVSAPGGWFRDGFGTDSYSTNENLILSTAPLKPLQEEGLVSRYGYITAAGKEAGVIKECADKASAPGATKCGYFQYLQGTSMASPHAAGVAALIVSKQGKASGSSFGMDSRAVKQVLLKSAVDTPCPAGGTQDYLDEGRSEEYTATCVSKPGFNGFYGDGIVNAYNAVTHRTM
;
A
#
# COMPACT_ATOMS: atom_id res chain seq x y z
N MET A 1 13.65 -28.09 -7.80
CA MET A 1 12.33 -28.63 -7.39
C MET A 1 11.57 -27.46 -6.81
N ARG A 2 10.63 -26.93 -7.58
CA ARG A 2 9.85 -25.74 -7.18
C ARG A 2 8.71 -26.20 -6.29
N HIS A 3 8.67 -25.77 -5.05
CA HIS A 3 7.52 -25.89 -4.15
C HIS A 3 7.03 -24.48 -3.81
N HIS A 4 6.01 -24.14 -4.43
CA HIS A 4 4.60 -23.96 -4.07
C HIS A 4 4.31 -22.65 -3.35
N ARG A 5 4.01 -21.63 -4.14
CA ARG A 5 2.90 -20.73 -3.76
C ARG A 5 1.62 -21.46 -4.16
N MET A 6 0.94 -22.09 -3.24
CA MET A 6 -0.28 -22.84 -3.49
C MET A 6 -1.49 -22.02 -3.05
N LEU A 7 -2.17 -21.43 -4.02
CA LEU A 7 -3.59 -21.11 -3.85
C LEU A 7 -4.36 -22.45 -3.85
N ALA A 8 -5.04 -22.77 -2.77
CA ALA A 8 -5.90 -23.93 -2.70
C ALA A 8 -7.22 -23.65 -3.43
N LEU A 9 -7.31 -24.07 -4.68
CA LEU A 9 -8.59 -24.25 -5.37
C LEU A 9 -9.21 -25.58 -4.92
N LEU A 10 -10.24 -25.54 -4.10
CA LEU A 10 -11.10 -26.67 -3.81
C LEU A 10 -12.09 -26.88 -4.97
N GLY A 11 -11.75 -27.76 -5.87
CA GLY A 11 -12.69 -28.30 -6.86
C GLY A 11 -13.57 -29.37 -6.24
N ALA A 12 -14.86 -29.12 -6.12
CA ALA A 12 -15.86 -30.14 -5.76
C ALA A 12 -16.28 -30.91 -7.01
N VAL A 13 -15.88 -32.17 -7.10
CA VAL A 13 -16.43 -33.12 -8.08
C VAL A 13 -17.67 -33.77 -7.47
N ALA A 14 -18.84 -33.52 -8.05
CA ALA A 14 -20.07 -34.22 -7.75
C ALA A 14 -20.18 -35.48 -8.60
N LEU A 15 -20.18 -36.64 -8.01
CA LEU A 15 -20.66 -37.88 -8.63
C LEU A 15 -22.01 -38.22 -8.03
N GLY A 16 -23.04 -38.24 -8.86
CA GLY A 16 -24.36 -38.70 -8.53
C GLY A 16 -24.44 -40.22 -8.54
N ALA A 17 -25.21 -40.78 -7.60
CA ALA A 17 -25.83 -42.10 -7.75
C ALA A 17 -27.12 -42.12 -6.97
N THR A 18 -28.16 -42.52 -7.66
CA THR A 18 -29.55 -42.73 -7.25
C THR A 18 -29.73 -44.02 -6.42
N GLY A 19 -30.67 -44.02 -5.47
CA GLY A 19 -31.10 -45.25 -4.85
C GLY A 19 -32.03 -45.08 -3.65
N SER A 20 -33.24 -45.43 -3.84
CA SER A 20 -34.51 -45.41 -3.13
C SER A 20 -34.58 -45.90 -1.68
N ALA A 21 -35.45 -45.22 -0.96
CA ALA A 21 -36.50 -45.63 0.02
C ALA A 21 -36.28 -46.75 1.05
N GLY A 22 -36.66 -46.45 2.29
CA GLY A 22 -36.99 -47.42 3.31
C GLY A 22 -37.09 -46.84 4.72
N ALA A 23 -38.31 -46.47 5.13
CA ALA A 23 -38.61 -46.09 6.51
C ALA A 23 -38.80 -47.32 7.41
N ILE A 24 -38.24 -47.34 8.61
CA ILE A 24 -38.77 -48.09 9.76
C ILE A 24 -38.42 -47.37 11.05
N SER A 25 -39.47 -47.07 11.82
CA SER A 25 -39.42 -46.57 13.19
C SER A 25 -39.18 -47.72 14.17
N ALA A 26 -38.38 -47.50 15.21
CA ALA A 26 -38.53 -48.20 16.48
C ALA A 26 -37.88 -47.43 17.63
N SER A 27 -38.69 -47.12 18.61
CA SER A 27 -38.35 -46.57 19.91
C SER A 27 -37.79 -47.66 20.85
N ALA A 28 -36.85 -47.33 21.73
CA ALA A 28 -36.79 -47.90 23.09
C ALA A 28 -35.81 -47.09 23.98
N ALA A 29 -36.17 -46.96 25.20
CA ALA A 29 -35.66 -46.14 26.28
C ALA A 29 -34.47 -46.81 27.05
N PRO A 30 -34.03 -46.25 28.18
CA PRO A 30 -32.61 -46.06 28.52
C PRO A 30 -32.04 -47.15 29.44
N VAL A 31 -30.73 -47.33 29.40
CA VAL A 31 -29.99 -48.06 30.45
C VAL A 31 -28.88 -47.14 30.99
N ALA A 32 -28.93 -47.04 32.32
CA ALA A 32 -27.96 -46.29 33.13
C ALA A 32 -26.64 -47.03 33.32
N GLY A 33 -25.58 -46.25 33.49
CA GLY A 33 -24.48 -46.60 34.40
C GLY A 33 -23.15 -46.94 33.75
N SER A 34 -22.21 -46.05 33.82
CA SER A 34 -21.01 -46.09 34.69
C SER A 34 -19.99 -45.03 34.27
N SER A 35 -19.74 -44.19 35.24
CA SER A 35 -18.69 -43.17 35.21
C SER A 35 -17.32 -43.84 35.17
N VAL A 36 -16.58 -43.62 34.06
CA VAL A 36 -15.12 -43.73 34.07
C VAL A 36 -14.60 -42.30 33.91
N GLN A 37 -14.15 -41.73 35.02
CA GLN A 37 -13.35 -40.53 35.03
C GLN A 37 -12.01 -40.83 34.36
N GLN A 38 -11.88 -40.46 33.10
CA GLN A 38 -10.54 -40.23 32.51
C GLN A 38 -10.07 -38.86 32.95
N ALA A 39 -9.10 -38.87 33.87
CA ALA A 39 -8.31 -37.70 34.18
C ALA A 39 -7.52 -37.33 32.92
N THR A 40 -8.01 -36.33 32.19
CA THR A 40 -7.20 -35.58 31.24
C THR A 40 -6.28 -34.70 32.04
N THR A 41 -5.04 -35.15 32.24
CA THR A 41 -3.93 -34.25 32.57
C THR A 41 -3.82 -33.27 31.42
N GLU A 42 -4.35 -32.08 31.64
CA GLU A 42 -3.93 -30.91 30.86
C GLU A 42 -2.41 -30.75 31.04
N ARG A 43 -1.68 -31.22 30.06
CA ARG A 43 -0.29 -30.83 29.89
C ARG A 43 -0.36 -29.35 29.57
N ALA A 44 -0.01 -28.52 30.56
CA ALA A 44 0.30 -27.11 30.32
C ALA A 44 1.23 -27.05 29.12
N ALA A 45 0.76 -26.44 28.03
CA ALA A 45 1.62 -26.15 26.90
C ALA A 45 2.78 -25.31 27.43
N THR A 46 3.97 -25.86 27.43
CA THR A 46 5.18 -25.10 27.64
C THR A 46 5.17 -23.98 26.62
N PRO A 47 5.36 -22.71 26.98
CA PRO A 47 5.46 -21.64 26.00
C PRO A 47 6.51 -22.08 24.97
N ALA A 48 6.15 -22.06 23.70
CA ALA A 48 7.07 -22.36 22.62
C ALA A 48 8.33 -21.53 22.85
N ALA A 49 9.48 -22.18 22.83
CA ALA A 49 10.77 -21.50 22.99
C ALA A 49 10.78 -20.36 21.98
N GLN A 50 10.94 -19.13 22.50
CA GLN A 50 11.16 -17.96 21.66
C GLN A 50 12.37 -18.25 20.79
N THR A 51 12.14 -18.44 19.51
CA THR A 51 13.20 -18.60 18.54
C THR A 51 13.99 -17.31 18.50
N THR A 52 15.29 -17.44 18.52
CA THR A 52 16.27 -16.34 18.52
C THR A 52 15.99 -15.42 17.33
N PRO A 53 15.82 -14.10 17.52
CA PRO A 53 15.69 -13.17 16.41
C PRO A 53 16.92 -13.32 15.50
N SER A 54 16.73 -13.45 14.20
CA SER A 54 17.87 -13.37 13.29
C SER A 54 18.34 -11.93 13.26
N GLY A 55 19.47 -11.73 13.69
CA GLY A 55 20.54 -10.81 13.60
C GLY A 55 20.35 -9.38 13.15
N LYS A 56 19.26 -8.98 12.54
CA LYS A 56 19.08 -7.61 12.02
C LYS A 56 18.52 -6.68 13.09
N ILE A 57 19.32 -5.67 13.44
CA ILE A 57 19.02 -4.71 14.49
C ILE A 57 19.20 -3.32 13.92
N VAL A 58 18.24 -2.44 14.18
CA VAL A 58 18.38 -1.01 13.93
C VAL A 58 18.79 -0.32 15.22
N VAL A 59 19.76 0.58 15.11
CA VAL A 59 20.24 1.44 16.20
C VAL A 59 20.08 2.90 15.77
N LEU A 60 19.37 3.69 16.56
CA LEU A 60 19.27 5.14 16.38
C LEU A 60 20.20 5.87 17.33
N THR A 61 20.90 6.87 16.79
CA THR A 61 21.75 7.76 17.60
C THR A 61 20.93 8.88 18.23
N LYS A 62 21.30 9.33 19.40
CA LYS A 62 20.74 10.56 19.99
C LYS A 62 20.97 11.75 19.07
N LYS A 63 19.99 12.64 18.98
CA LYS A 63 20.12 13.89 18.20
C LYS A 63 21.38 14.64 18.66
N GLY A 64 22.29 14.95 17.71
CA GLY A 64 23.58 15.61 17.97
C GLY A 64 24.72 14.70 18.44
N ALA A 65 24.51 13.41 18.62
CA ALA A 65 25.60 12.48 18.89
C ALA A 65 26.45 12.20 17.62
N SER A 66 27.74 11.97 17.83
CA SER A 66 28.63 11.54 16.72
C SER A 66 28.29 10.12 16.29
N ILE A 67 27.75 9.97 15.09
CA ILE A 67 27.39 8.66 14.55
C ILE A 67 28.63 7.74 14.42
N ASP A 68 29.79 8.29 14.05
CA ASP A 68 31.04 7.51 13.92
C ASP A 68 31.51 6.93 15.27
N GLU A 69 31.30 7.69 16.36
CA GLU A 69 31.58 7.17 17.70
C GLU A 69 30.59 6.07 18.08
N VAL A 70 29.30 6.22 17.78
CA VAL A 70 28.29 5.18 18.04
C VAL A 70 28.60 3.93 17.21
N VAL A 71 28.92 4.06 15.92
CA VAL A 71 29.38 2.95 15.05
C VAL A 71 30.56 2.23 15.67
N SER A 72 31.56 2.95 16.19
CA SER A 72 32.72 2.36 16.86
C SER A 72 32.33 1.57 18.12
N ARG A 73 31.39 2.10 18.91
CA ARG A 73 30.89 1.44 20.14
C ARG A 73 30.07 0.19 19.80
N VAL A 74 29.20 0.25 18.78
CA VAL A 74 28.42 -0.88 18.27
C VAL A 74 29.35 -2.02 17.84
N LYS A 75 30.39 -1.73 17.05
CA LYS A 75 31.39 -2.72 16.62
C LYS A 75 32.13 -3.33 17.82
N LYS A 76 32.53 -2.52 18.80
CA LYS A 76 33.20 -3.01 20.03
C LYS A 76 32.28 -3.89 20.87
N ALA A 77 30.97 -3.66 20.84
CA ALA A 77 29.98 -4.46 21.55
C ALA A 77 29.65 -5.78 20.84
N GLY A 78 30.21 -6.05 19.66
CA GLY A 78 30.03 -7.29 18.90
C GLY A 78 29.01 -7.20 17.75
N GLY A 79 28.54 -6.00 17.39
CA GLY A 79 27.68 -5.80 16.24
C GLY A 79 28.47 -5.67 14.93
N SER A 80 28.01 -6.32 13.88
CA SER A 80 28.51 -6.13 12.50
C SER A 80 27.68 -5.03 11.82
N VAL A 81 28.29 -3.87 11.57
CA VAL A 81 27.58 -2.75 10.93
C VAL A 81 27.46 -2.99 9.43
N GLU A 82 26.24 -3.12 8.93
CA GLU A 82 25.93 -3.29 7.52
C GLU A 82 25.81 -1.97 6.77
N SER A 83 25.03 -1.03 7.33
CA SER A 83 24.81 0.27 6.72
C SER A 83 24.70 1.38 7.76
N VAL A 84 24.90 2.62 7.31
CA VAL A 84 24.79 3.83 8.14
C VAL A 84 24.07 4.90 7.34
N ASN A 85 22.87 5.25 7.80
CA ASN A 85 22.14 6.40 7.31
C ASN A 85 22.46 7.60 8.22
N ARG A 86 23.32 8.48 7.70
CA ARG A 86 23.86 9.63 8.47
C ARG A 86 22.84 10.73 8.65
N ASP A 87 21.89 10.84 7.75
CA ASP A 87 20.92 11.93 7.68
C ASP A 87 19.93 11.90 8.83
N ILE A 88 19.61 10.67 9.28
CA ILE A 88 18.68 10.43 10.39
C ILE A 88 19.34 9.74 11.60
N GLY A 89 20.65 9.45 11.52
CA GLY A 89 21.39 8.81 12.60
C GLY A 89 21.03 7.34 12.80
N MET A 90 20.66 6.62 11.73
CA MET A 90 20.26 5.20 11.77
C MET A 90 21.44 4.31 11.34
N ILE A 91 21.63 3.20 12.06
CA ILE A 91 22.69 2.20 11.83
C ILE A 91 22.03 0.84 11.76
N SER A 92 22.17 0.15 10.63
CA SER A 92 21.76 -1.27 10.49
C SER A 92 22.91 -2.17 10.92
N VAL A 93 22.60 -3.14 11.76
CA VAL A 93 23.59 -3.99 12.45
C VAL A 93 23.16 -5.45 12.38
N ASP A 94 24.06 -6.33 12.01
CA ASP A 94 23.89 -7.77 12.21
C ASP A 94 24.55 -8.23 13.51
N SER A 95 23.87 -9.11 14.24
CA SER A 95 24.44 -9.74 15.42
C SER A 95 23.80 -11.10 15.72
N ASP A 96 24.58 -12.12 15.96
CA ASP A 96 24.11 -13.45 16.41
C ASP A 96 23.72 -13.47 17.90
N ASP A 97 23.93 -12.36 18.60
CA ASP A 97 23.61 -12.22 20.02
C ASP A 97 22.18 -11.71 20.20
N ALA A 98 21.25 -12.58 20.56
CA ALA A 98 19.85 -12.25 20.83
C ALA A 98 19.65 -11.10 21.84
N SER A 99 20.65 -10.81 22.69
CA SER A 99 20.60 -9.70 23.63
C SER A 99 21.22 -8.40 23.10
N PHE A 100 21.66 -8.38 21.82
CA PHE A 100 22.45 -7.27 21.30
C PHE A 100 21.65 -5.96 21.26
N ALA A 101 20.39 -5.96 20.87
CA ALA A 101 19.55 -4.78 20.88
C ALA A 101 19.51 -4.13 22.28
N LYS A 102 19.30 -4.93 23.32
CA LYS A 102 19.33 -4.46 24.72
C LYS A 102 20.71 -3.92 25.13
N LYS A 103 21.80 -4.57 24.68
CA LYS A 103 23.17 -4.06 24.93
C LYS A 103 23.40 -2.73 24.19
N ALA A 104 22.93 -2.63 22.94
CA ALA A 104 23.08 -1.42 22.14
C ALA A 104 22.35 -0.23 22.76
N ARG A 105 21.13 -0.42 23.29
CA ARG A 105 20.40 0.63 24.03
C ARG A 105 21.19 1.22 25.21
N ALA A 106 22.07 0.45 25.83
CA ALA A 106 22.89 0.92 26.95
C ALA A 106 24.17 1.67 26.51
N LEU A 107 24.48 1.71 25.20
CA LEU A 107 25.71 2.38 24.73
C LEU A 107 25.55 3.92 24.74
N PRO A 108 26.61 4.65 25.17
CA PRO A 108 26.57 6.11 25.12
C PRO A 108 26.34 6.62 23.71
N GLY A 109 25.41 7.58 23.54
CA GLY A 109 25.06 8.17 22.25
C GLY A 109 24.02 7.38 21.46
N VAL A 110 23.58 6.22 21.92
CA VAL A 110 22.43 5.50 21.39
C VAL A 110 21.15 6.06 22.02
N ASP A 111 20.17 6.32 21.19
CA ASP A 111 18.83 6.73 21.60
C ASP A 111 17.98 5.50 21.88
N THR A 112 17.74 4.71 20.83
CA THR A 112 17.05 3.43 20.93
C THR A 112 17.70 2.39 20.00
N ALA A 113 17.39 1.12 20.23
CA ALA A 113 17.79 0.02 19.36
C ALA A 113 16.82 -1.16 19.55
N ALA A 114 16.40 -1.77 18.45
CA ALA A 114 15.55 -2.96 18.48
C ALA A 114 15.84 -3.87 17.27
N ALA A 115 15.33 -5.08 17.29
CA ALA A 115 15.33 -5.93 16.12
C ALA A 115 14.44 -5.28 15.04
N GLU A 116 14.94 -5.26 13.79
CA GLU A 116 14.17 -4.72 12.66
C GLU A 116 12.98 -5.64 12.34
N VAL A 117 13.23 -6.93 12.35
CA VAL A 117 12.26 -7.98 12.08
C VAL A 117 12.50 -9.12 13.06
N SER A 118 11.45 -9.53 13.78
CA SER A 118 11.53 -10.76 14.57
C SER A 118 11.31 -11.94 13.62
N ILE A 119 12.35 -12.59 13.17
CA ILE A 119 12.22 -13.80 12.38
C ILE A 119 11.90 -14.95 13.33
N GLY A 120 10.65 -15.34 13.40
CA GLY A 120 10.19 -16.56 14.05
C GLY A 120 10.12 -17.71 13.06
N SER A 121 10.50 -18.90 13.46
CA SER A 121 10.20 -20.11 12.70
C SER A 121 8.76 -20.53 12.99
N SER A 122 7.79 -20.10 12.19
CA SER A 122 6.46 -20.71 12.21
C SER A 122 6.18 -21.35 10.85
N PRO A 123 5.71 -22.59 10.80
CA PRO A 123 5.36 -23.25 9.54
C PRO A 123 3.96 -22.86 9.02
N VAL A 124 3.28 -21.91 9.65
CA VAL A 124 1.90 -21.55 9.29
C VAL A 124 1.93 -20.33 8.38
N ARG A 125 1.48 -20.51 7.14
CA ARG A 125 1.22 -19.39 6.22
C ARG A 125 -0.02 -18.64 6.69
N MET A 126 0.14 -17.36 6.96
CA MET A 126 -0.99 -16.46 7.14
C MET A 126 -1.49 -15.94 5.78
N GLY A 127 -2.74 -15.57 5.75
CA GLY A 127 -3.30 -14.81 4.64
C GLY A 127 -2.54 -13.50 4.47
N ALA A 128 -2.68 -12.94 3.28
CA ALA A 128 -2.10 -11.67 2.91
C ALA A 128 -2.36 -10.56 3.95
N ALA A 129 -1.49 -9.58 4.00
CA ALA A 129 -1.70 -8.36 4.77
C ALA A 129 -3.13 -7.80 4.56
N PRO A 130 -3.74 -7.13 5.55
CA PRO A 130 -5.13 -6.64 5.44
C PRO A 130 -5.42 -5.86 4.15
N ASP A 131 -4.44 -5.11 3.67
CA ASP A 131 -4.55 -4.38 2.40
C ASP A 131 -4.65 -5.32 1.18
N GLU A 132 -3.98 -6.47 1.19
CA GLU A 132 -4.10 -7.45 0.11
C GLU A 132 -5.47 -8.13 0.09
N ASP A 133 -6.14 -8.30 1.23
CA ASP A 133 -7.49 -8.86 1.28
C ASP A 133 -8.50 -7.93 0.61
N VAL A 134 -8.36 -6.62 0.77
CA VAL A 134 -9.15 -5.61 0.06
C VAL A 134 -8.84 -5.65 -1.44
N LEU A 135 -7.58 -5.73 -1.83
CA LEU A 135 -7.17 -5.85 -3.23
C LEU A 135 -7.69 -7.12 -3.91
N LYS A 136 -7.87 -8.22 -3.16
CA LYS A 136 -8.32 -9.53 -3.66
C LYS A 136 -9.83 -9.76 -3.51
N GLU A 137 -10.59 -8.88 -2.87
CA GLU A 137 -12.02 -9.07 -2.63
C GLU A 137 -12.79 -9.26 -3.95
N HIS A 138 -12.47 -8.49 -4.98
CA HIS A 138 -13.11 -8.60 -6.29
C HIS A 138 -12.84 -9.95 -6.97
N GLN A 139 -11.69 -10.57 -6.77
CA GLN A 139 -11.35 -11.88 -7.35
C GLN A 139 -12.24 -12.99 -6.80
N LYS A 140 -12.69 -12.89 -5.55
CA LYS A 140 -13.54 -13.91 -4.90
C LYS A 140 -15.03 -13.78 -5.26
N SER A 141 -15.50 -12.59 -5.62
CA SER A 141 -16.93 -12.33 -5.86
C SER A 141 -17.35 -12.46 -7.32
N SER A 142 -16.44 -12.30 -8.28
CA SER A 142 -16.71 -12.42 -9.71
C SER A 142 -17.16 -13.82 -10.16
N SER A 143 -16.91 -14.86 -9.34
CA SER A 143 -17.33 -16.24 -9.61
C SER A 143 -18.84 -16.48 -9.60
N LYS A 144 -19.68 -15.52 -9.23
CA LYS A 144 -21.13 -15.71 -9.03
C LYS A 144 -22.06 -15.07 -10.07
N LYS A 145 -21.58 -14.27 -11.00
CA LYS A 145 -22.45 -13.70 -12.05
C LYS A 145 -21.91 -13.97 -13.45
N LYS A 146 -22.74 -14.60 -14.29
CA LYS A 146 -22.53 -14.64 -15.76
C LYS A 146 -22.63 -13.22 -16.28
N ALA A 147 -21.58 -12.74 -16.90
CA ALA A 147 -21.57 -11.53 -17.66
C ALA A 147 -22.60 -11.65 -18.81
N SER A 148 -23.68 -10.88 -18.75
CA SER A 148 -24.48 -10.54 -19.92
C SER A 148 -23.96 -9.20 -20.41
N GLY A 149 -23.08 -9.24 -21.40
CA GLY A 149 -22.53 -8.03 -21.99
C GLY A 149 -23.59 -7.24 -22.75
N ALA A 150 -23.70 -5.97 -22.40
CA ALA A 150 -24.07 -4.91 -23.33
C ALA A 150 -23.33 -3.66 -22.86
N PRO A 151 -22.69 -2.88 -23.73
CA PRO A 151 -22.01 -1.67 -23.33
C PRO A 151 -23.02 -0.63 -22.83
N ALA A 152 -22.70 0.00 -21.69
CA ALA A 152 -23.48 1.10 -21.15
C ALA A 152 -23.47 2.27 -22.15
N THR A 153 -24.60 2.49 -22.82
CA THR A 153 -24.84 3.67 -23.64
C THR A 153 -25.34 4.80 -22.75
N GLY A 154 -24.54 5.84 -22.54
CA GLY A 154 -25.09 7.01 -21.90
C GLY A 154 -24.13 8.13 -21.49
N GLY A 155 -23.21 8.54 -22.32
CA GLY A 155 -22.50 9.82 -22.18
C GLY A 155 -22.64 10.62 -23.45
N ALA A 156 -23.27 11.78 -23.42
CA ALA A 156 -23.39 12.68 -24.56
C ALA A 156 -22.02 13.00 -25.15
N GLY A 157 -21.87 12.75 -26.46
CA GLY A 157 -20.63 12.87 -27.22
C GLY A 157 -19.85 14.14 -26.93
N ARG A 158 -18.75 13.98 -26.20
CA ARG A 158 -17.62 14.90 -26.17
C ARG A 158 -16.68 14.52 -27.30
N ALA A 159 -16.18 15.55 -28.02
CA ALA A 159 -15.10 15.35 -28.96
C ALA A 159 -13.92 14.72 -28.21
N LYS A 160 -13.47 13.50 -28.62
CA LYS A 160 -12.30 12.85 -28.07
C LYS A 160 -11.10 13.78 -28.12
N ALA A 161 -10.57 14.18 -26.98
CA ALA A 161 -9.15 14.46 -26.88
C ALA A 161 -8.45 13.13 -27.18
N SER A 162 -7.33 13.13 -27.92
CA SER A 162 -6.57 11.95 -28.29
C SER A 162 -6.00 11.27 -27.04
N GLY A 163 -6.81 10.46 -26.37
CA GLY A 163 -6.41 9.63 -25.24
C GLY A 163 -5.86 8.28 -25.71
N ASP A 164 -5.24 7.55 -24.81
CA ASP A 164 -4.80 6.17 -25.04
C ASP A 164 -6.02 5.22 -25.12
N PRO A 165 -5.87 4.03 -25.74
CA PRO A 165 -7.02 3.16 -26.04
C PRO A 165 -7.88 2.76 -24.85
N LEU A 166 -7.28 2.60 -23.66
CA LEU A 166 -7.97 2.21 -22.43
C LEU A 166 -8.35 3.40 -21.52
N ASP A 167 -8.08 4.65 -21.93
CA ASP A 167 -8.45 5.83 -21.13
C ASP A 167 -9.97 5.98 -20.96
N GLU A 168 -10.78 5.37 -21.84
CA GLU A 168 -12.24 5.35 -21.69
C GLU A 168 -12.71 4.55 -20.46
N GLU A 169 -11.87 3.64 -19.94
CA GLU A 169 -12.13 2.84 -18.73
C GLU A 169 -11.71 3.57 -17.44
N LEU A 170 -11.04 4.74 -17.55
CA LEU A 170 -10.49 5.49 -16.42
C LEU A 170 -11.49 6.53 -15.88
N TRP A 171 -12.57 6.09 -15.23
CA TRP A 171 -13.55 6.99 -14.61
C TRP A 171 -12.92 7.98 -13.61
N ALA A 172 -11.79 7.60 -13.00
CA ALA A 172 -11.00 8.44 -12.12
C ALA A 172 -10.53 9.73 -12.82
N HIS A 173 -10.16 9.65 -14.10
CA HIS A 173 -9.72 10.80 -14.88
C HIS A 173 -10.84 11.81 -15.12
N ASP A 174 -12.05 11.34 -15.35
CA ASP A 174 -13.23 12.22 -15.46
C ASP A 174 -13.51 12.95 -14.14
N MET A 175 -13.45 12.22 -13.01
CA MET A 175 -13.68 12.79 -11.69
C MET A 175 -12.65 13.87 -11.34
N LEU A 176 -11.37 13.61 -11.67
CA LEU A 176 -10.24 14.52 -11.42
C LEU A 176 -10.09 15.63 -12.47
N GLU A 177 -10.87 15.60 -13.56
CA GLU A 177 -10.76 16.47 -14.73
C GLU A 177 -9.36 16.45 -15.39
N VAL A 178 -8.75 15.26 -15.50
CA VAL A 178 -7.39 15.08 -16.01
C VAL A 178 -7.23 15.59 -17.44
N ASP A 179 -8.19 15.32 -18.34
CA ASP A 179 -8.13 15.80 -19.73
C ASP A 179 -8.14 17.32 -19.83
N ARG A 180 -8.87 17.99 -18.93
CA ARG A 180 -8.84 19.45 -18.85
C ARG A 180 -7.49 19.95 -18.33
N ALA A 181 -6.91 19.26 -17.34
CA ALA A 181 -5.59 19.59 -16.82
C ALA A 181 -4.52 19.44 -17.90
N ARG A 182 -4.58 18.39 -18.73
CA ARG A 182 -3.67 18.13 -19.85
C ARG A 182 -3.68 19.26 -20.89
N SER A 183 -4.79 19.99 -21.05
CA SER A 183 -4.83 21.20 -21.90
C SER A 183 -3.94 22.33 -21.35
N VAL A 184 -3.55 22.27 -20.09
CA VAL A 184 -2.66 23.23 -19.41
C VAL A 184 -1.24 22.66 -19.24
N THR A 185 -1.15 21.42 -18.75
CA THR A 185 0.10 20.65 -18.63
C THR A 185 -0.24 19.17 -18.43
N SER A 186 0.53 18.28 -19.05
CA SER A 186 0.53 16.83 -18.81
C SER A 186 1.68 16.39 -17.89
N GLY A 187 2.51 17.32 -17.45
CA GLY A 187 3.69 17.08 -16.65
C GLY A 187 4.90 17.86 -17.16
N ASP A 188 6.05 17.63 -16.56
CA ASP A 188 7.39 18.12 -16.97
C ASP A 188 8.41 17.06 -16.57
N LYS A 189 9.23 16.59 -17.51
CA LYS A 189 10.26 15.56 -17.27
C LYS A 189 11.32 15.95 -16.23
N ARG A 190 11.40 17.22 -15.85
CA ARG A 190 12.24 17.66 -14.74
C ARG A 190 11.66 17.33 -13.38
N VAL A 191 10.33 17.16 -13.30
CA VAL A 191 9.63 16.72 -12.07
C VAL A 191 9.79 15.23 -11.90
N LYS A 192 10.26 14.82 -10.74
CA LYS A 192 10.54 13.43 -10.40
C LYS A 192 9.53 12.96 -9.35
N VAL A 193 8.86 11.86 -9.65
CA VAL A 193 7.95 11.22 -8.71
C VAL A 193 8.55 9.90 -8.27
N GLY A 194 8.83 9.79 -6.97
CA GLY A 194 9.29 8.57 -6.33
C GLY A 194 8.13 7.64 -6.02
N VAL A 195 8.21 6.41 -6.50
CA VAL A 195 7.30 5.32 -6.13
C VAL A 195 8.02 4.49 -5.07
N LEU A 196 7.67 4.73 -3.79
CA LEU A 196 8.18 3.96 -2.67
C LEU A 196 7.21 2.80 -2.46
N ASP A 197 7.54 1.64 -3.05
CA ASP A 197 6.63 0.52 -3.18
C ASP A 197 7.38 -0.81 -3.39
N THR A 198 6.69 -1.88 -3.82
CA THR A 198 7.25 -3.22 -4.08
C THR A 198 8.22 -3.29 -5.26
N GLY A 199 8.23 -2.27 -6.10
CA GLY A 199 9.03 -2.20 -7.32
C GLY A 199 8.26 -1.54 -8.46
N VAL A 200 8.91 -1.36 -9.61
CA VAL A 200 8.28 -0.88 -10.84
C VAL A 200 8.85 -1.63 -12.04
N GLN A 201 7.99 -2.27 -12.84
CA GLN A 201 8.40 -2.92 -14.08
C GLN A 201 8.75 -1.88 -15.15
N ALA A 202 10.02 -1.50 -15.23
CA ALA A 202 10.53 -0.49 -16.17
C ALA A 202 10.30 -0.86 -17.65
N SER A 203 10.17 -2.14 -17.97
CA SER A 203 9.95 -2.61 -19.34
C SER A 203 8.49 -2.57 -19.79
N HIS A 204 7.53 -2.23 -18.90
CA HIS A 204 6.13 -2.08 -19.29
C HIS A 204 5.98 -0.95 -20.32
N PRO A 205 5.23 -1.13 -21.43
CA PRO A 205 5.16 -0.14 -22.52
C PRO A 205 4.73 1.25 -22.10
N ASP A 206 3.84 1.37 -21.11
CA ASP A 206 3.36 2.66 -20.60
C ASP A 206 4.25 3.27 -19.52
N ILE A 207 5.12 2.47 -18.89
CA ILE A 207 6.05 2.94 -17.86
C ILE A 207 7.38 3.36 -18.49
N ALA A 208 7.89 2.61 -19.44
CA ALA A 208 9.22 2.79 -20.02
C ALA A 208 9.54 4.21 -20.52
N PRO A 209 8.62 4.98 -21.15
CA PRO A 209 8.91 6.35 -21.60
C PRO A 209 9.18 7.33 -20.48
N ASN A 210 8.68 7.04 -19.27
CA ASN A 210 8.74 7.92 -18.11
C ASN A 210 9.72 7.43 -17.04
N PHE A 211 10.23 6.21 -17.14
CA PHE A 211 11.08 5.59 -16.13
C PHE A 211 12.49 6.15 -16.10
N ASP A 212 12.94 6.65 -14.96
CA ASP A 212 14.30 7.13 -14.75
C ASP A 212 15.22 5.99 -14.29
N HIS A 213 15.92 5.37 -15.23
CA HIS A 213 16.89 4.29 -14.97
C HIS A 213 18.08 4.73 -14.11
N LYS A 214 18.41 6.01 -14.07
CA LYS A 214 19.59 6.52 -13.37
C LYS A 214 19.32 6.69 -11.88
N LEU A 215 18.14 7.19 -11.54
CA LEU A 215 17.76 7.48 -10.15
C LEU A 215 17.01 6.31 -9.50
N SER A 216 16.45 5.39 -10.28
CA SER A 216 15.76 4.23 -9.71
C SER A 216 16.71 3.32 -8.94
N LYS A 217 16.29 2.92 -7.73
CA LYS A 217 17.10 2.14 -6.79
C LYS A 217 16.25 1.18 -5.96
N ASN A 218 16.80 0.00 -5.67
CA ASN A 218 16.25 -0.96 -4.72
C ASN A 218 16.97 -0.85 -3.37
N PHE A 219 16.22 -0.77 -2.27
CA PHE A 219 16.70 -0.74 -0.89
C PHE A 219 16.41 -2.04 -0.14
N VAL A 220 15.75 -2.99 -0.81
CA VAL A 220 15.28 -4.26 -0.24
C VAL A 220 16.25 -5.37 -0.59
N ARG A 221 16.42 -6.29 0.34
CA ARG A 221 16.94 -7.63 0.10
C ARG A 221 15.82 -8.60 0.43
N ASP A 222 15.52 -9.52 -0.47
CA ASP A 222 14.48 -10.52 -0.27
C ASP A 222 14.81 -11.38 0.94
N ILE A 223 13.77 -11.67 1.70
CA ILE A 223 13.83 -12.53 2.89
C ILE A 223 13.14 -13.84 2.53
N PRO A 224 13.86 -14.97 2.33
CA PRO A 224 13.25 -16.20 1.83
C PRO A 224 12.07 -16.74 2.64
N MET A 225 11.98 -16.40 3.93
CA MET A 225 10.83 -16.77 4.78
C MET A 225 9.59 -15.92 4.51
N VAL A 226 9.78 -14.73 3.94
CA VAL A 226 8.73 -13.74 3.63
C VAL A 226 8.38 -13.80 2.14
N ASP A 227 9.40 -13.75 1.28
CA ASP A 227 9.25 -13.59 -0.17
C ASP A 227 9.27 -14.91 -0.94
N GLY A 228 9.77 -15.99 -0.32
CA GLY A 228 10.05 -17.26 -1.00
C GLY A 228 11.48 -17.33 -1.50
N ASP A 229 11.73 -18.24 -2.47
CA ASP A 229 13.06 -18.41 -3.05
C ASP A 229 13.47 -17.14 -3.81
N CYS A 230 14.70 -16.66 -3.57
CA CYS A 230 15.23 -15.49 -4.25
C CYS A 230 15.30 -15.70 -5.78
N GLU A 231 14.87 -14.73 -6.56
CA GLU A 231 14.95 -14.73 -8.03
C GLU A 231 16.38 -14.57 -8.54
N TYR A 232 17.21 -13.92 -7.74
CA TYR A 232 18.63 -13.67 -8.01
C TYR A 232 19.50 -14.25 -6.89
N ASP A 233 20.68 -14.77 -7.22
CA ASP A 233 21.63 -15.33 -6.24
C ASP A 233 22.00 -14.36 -5.12
N SER A 234 21.91 -13.07 -5.38
CA SER A 234 22.17 -12.00 -4.40
C SER A 234 21.00 -11.77 -3.44
N CYS A 235 19.81 -12.29 -3.72
CA CYS A 235 18.55 -11.91 -3.07
C CYS A 235 18.30 -10.37 -3.13
N VAL A 236 18.80 -9.72 -4.16
CA VAL A 236 18.58 -8.29 -4.38
C VAL A 236 18.14 -8.10 -5.83
N ASP A 237 16.93 -7.70 -5.99
CA ASP A 237 16.33 -7.46 -7.29
C ASP A 237 16.89 -6.21 -7.97
N PRO A 238 16.97 -6.20 -9.30
CA PRO A 238 17.22 -4.97 -10.05
C PRO A 238 16.11 -3.93 -9.78
N ALA A 239 16.49 -2.65 -9.74
CA ALA A 239 15.53 -1.55 -9.59
C ALA A 239 14.56 -1.37 -10.80
N THR A 240 14.54 -2.30 -11.73
CA THR A 240 13.76 -2.27 -12.97
C THR A 240 12.68 -3.34 -13.03
N VAL A 241 12.51 -4.11 -11.96
CA VAL A 241 11.52 -5.19 -11.84
C VAL A 241 10.58 -4.95 -10.66
N ASP A 242 9.45 -5.61 -10.70
CA ASP A 242 8.44 -5.64 -9.65
C ASP A 242 7.87 -7.06 -9.60
N HIS A 243 8.21 -7.79 -8.55
CA HIS A 243 7.73 -9.15 -8.32
C HIS A 243 6.53 -9.19 -7.36
N GLY A 244 6.27 -8.10 -6.64
CA GLY A 244 5.06 -7.92 -5.83
C GLY A 244 3.84 -7.52 -6.66
N GLY A 245 4.03 -6.62 -7.63
CA GLY A 245 3.00 -6.18 -8.57
C GLY A 245 2.30 -4.88 -8.20
N HIS A 246 2.27 -4.53 -6.94
CA HIS A 246 1.56 -3.36 -6.42
C HIS A 246 2.19 -2.04 -6.91
N GLY A 247 3.51 -1.89 -6.82
CA GLY A 247 4.18 -0.64 -7.19
C GLY A 247 4.10 -0.30 -8.68
N THR A 248 4.03 -1.30 -9.58
CA THR A 248 3.80 -1.03 -11.00
C THR A 248 2.41 -0.48 -11.26
N HIS A 249 1.38 -0.95 -10.53
CA HIS A 249 0.02 -0.43 -10.62
C HIS A 249 -0.04 1.03 -10.12
N VAL A 250 0.56 1.30 -8.99
CA VAL A 250 0.72 2.65 -8.42
C VAL A 250 1.43 3.59 -9.40
N ALA A 251 2.55 3.16 -9.99
CA ALA A 251 3.31 3.94 -10.96
C ALA A 251 2.48 4.30 -12.20
N GLY A 252 1.66 3.36 -12.70
CA GLY A 252 0.77 3.61 -13.83
C GLY A 252 -0.28 4.66 -13.55
N SER A 253 -0.93 4.61 -12.38
CA SER A 253 -1.91 5.62 -11.95
C SER A 253 -1.30 7.02 -11.85
N ILE A 254 -0.03 7.12 -11.40
CA ILE A 254 0.67 8.40 -11.35
C ILE A 254 1.01 8.89 -12.75
N ALA A 255 1.70 8.07 -13.55
CA ALA A 255 2.42 8.56 -14.73
C ALA A 255 2.64 7.50 -15.82
N ALA A 256 1.67 6.61 -16.09
CA ALA A 256 1.67 5.92 -17.37
C ALA A 256 1.74 6.94 -18.51
N ALA A 257 2.57 6.69 -19.51
CA ALA A 257 2.83 7.66 -20.57
C ALA A 257 1.65 7.75 -21.55
N ALA A 258 1.20 8.95 -21.88
CA ALA A 258 0.23 9.17 -22.95
C ALA A 258 0.93 8.96 -24.31
N ASN A 259 0.95 7.73 -24.80
CA ASN A 259 1.81 7.30 -25.92
C ASN A 259 1.05 6.62 -27.08
N GLY A 260 -0.29 6.63 -27.04
CA GLY A 260 -1.17 5.96 -28.01
C GLY A 260 -1.36 4.48 -27.73
N TYR A 261 -1.06 4.02 -26.51
CA TYR A 261 -1.08 2.64 -26.06
C TYR A 261 -1.62 2.55 -24.64
N GLY A 262 -2.38 1.50 -24.32
CA GLY A 262 -2.82 1.18 -22.97
C GLY A 262 -3.58 2.29 -22.24
N VAL A 263 -3.08 2.70 -21.08
CA VAL A 263 -3.63 3.75 -20.22
C VAL A 263 -2.66 4.91 -20.07
N SER A 264 -3.18 6.08 -19.68
CA SER A 264 -2.35 7.22 -19.31
C SER A 264 -2.53 7.60 -17.84
N GLY A 265 -1.46 7.91 -17.11
CA GLY A 265 -1.49 8.38 -15.72
C GLY A 265 -1.92 9.83 -15.59
N VAL A 266 -2.21 10.28 -14.37
CA VAL A 266 -2.62 11.67 -14.08
C VAL A 266 -1.58 12.68 -14.59
N ALA A 267 -0.30 12.43 -14.34
CA ALA A 267 0.84 13.24 -14.76
C ALA A 267 1.69 12.49 -15.81
N SER A 268 1.14 12.29 -17.00
CA SER A 268 1.68 11.38 -18.03
C SER A 268 3.01 11.80 -18.65
N ASP A 269 3.60 12.96 -18.28
CA ASP A 269 4.87 13.47 -18.80
C ASP A 269 5.82 13.96 -17.66
N VAL A 270 5.94 13.16 -16.59
CA VAL A 270 6.93 13.34 -15.52
C VAL A 270 7.96 12.22 -15.53
N SER A 271 9.01 12.31 -14.71
CA SER A 271 9.97 11.23 -14.51
C SER A 271 9.56 10.34 -13.33
N LEU A 272 9.32 9.05 -13.58
CA LEU A 272 9.08 8.03 -12.56
C LEU A 272 10.40 7.50 -12.02
N VAL A 273 10.56 7.51 -10.72
CA VAL A 273 11.73 6.96 -10.03
C VAL A 273 11.26 5.83 -9.10
N ASN A 274 11.63 4.60 -9.40
CA ASN A 274 11.44 3.50 -8.47
C ASN A 274 12.41 3.64 -7.29
N ILE A 275 11.88 3.80 -6.08
CA ILE A 275 12.65 3.78 -4.83
C ILE A 275 12.14 2.62 -3.97
N ARG A 276 12.34 1.39 -4.47
CA ARG A 276 11.76 0.18 -3.89
C ARG A 276 12.14 0.04 -2.41
N GLY A 277 11.12 0.04 -1.54
CA GLY A 277 11.23 -0.14 -0.09
C GLY A 277 10.42 -1.32 0.43
N GLY A 278 9.57 -1.92 -0.42
CA GLY A 278 8.70 -3.05 -0.11
C GLY A 278 9.25 -4.38 -0.60
N GLN A 279 8.97 -5.44 0.17
CA GLN A 279 9.25 -6.83 -0.16
C GLN A 279 8.32 -7.31 -1.29
N ASP A 280 8.67 -8.39 -1.98
CA ASP A 280 7.80 -9.02 -3.01
C ASP A 280 6.48 -9.50 -2.42
N SER A 281 6.49 -9.89 -1.16
CA SER A 281 5.33 -10.30 -0.39
C SER A 281 4.39 -9.16 0.00
N GLY A 282 4.79 -7.90 -0.21
CA GLY A 282 4.00 -6.71 0.16
C GLY A 282 4.33 -6.14 1.55
N TYR A 283 5.28 -6.69 2.30
CA TYR A 283 5.71 -6.13 3.58
C TYR A 283 6.69 -4.96 3.41
N PHE A 284 6.57 -3.94 4.27
CA PHE A 284 7.40 -2.73 4.26
C PHE A 284 8.12 -2.54 5.59
N PHE A 285 9.36 -2.96 5.68
CA PHE A 285 10.14 -2.84 6.91
C PHE A 285 10.87 -1.51 7.02
N LEU A 286 11.11 -1.07 8.26
CA LEU A 286 11.64 0.24 8.61
C LEU A 286 12.93 0.63 7.86
N GLY A 287 13.93 -0.26 7.84
CA GLY A 287 15.26 0.07 7.28
C GLY A 287 15.21 0.46 5.81
N PRO A 288 14.64 -0.39 4.92
CA PRO A 288 14.43 -0.06 3.51
C PRO A 288 13.62 1.22 3.30
N VAL A 289 12.51 1.39 4.02
CA VAL A 289 11.62 2.56 3.89
C VAL A 289 12.34 3.85 4.27
N ALA A 290 13.00 3.90 5.44
CA ALA A 290 13.72 5.09 5.90
C ALA A 290 14.91 5.44 4.99
N ASN A 291 15.62 4.43 4.46
CA ASN A 291 16.69 4.63 3.49
C ASN A 291 16.18 5.13 2.13
N ALA A 292 15.02 4.65 1.67
CA ALA A 292 14.40 5.13 0.44
C ALA A 292 13.95 6.60 0.56
N LEU A 293 13.37 6.99 1.70
CA LEU A 293 12.95 8.38 1.97
C LEU A 293 14.13 9.36 1.99
N THR A 294 15.22 9.01 2.69
CA THR A 294 16.41 9.88 2.72
C THR A 294 17.08 9.94 1.35
N TYR A 295 17.13 8.84 0.61
CA TYR A 295 17.61 8.83 -0.77
C TYR A 295 16.75 9.71 -1.69
N ALA A 296 15.43 9.67 -1.57
CA ALA A 296 14.52 10.51 -2.33
C ALA A 296 14.87 12.00 -2.14
N ALA A 297 15.06 12.39 -0.88
CA ALA A 297 15.44 13.74 -0.49
C ALA A 297 16.76 14.18 -1.13
N ASP A 298 17.80 13.35 -1.04
CA ASP A 298 19.14 13.66 -1.56
C ASP A 298 19.21 13.62 -3.09
N SER A 299 18.32 12.85 -3.72
CA SER A 299 18.22 12.73 -5.18
C SER A 299 17.38 13.84 -5.82
N GLY A 300 16.79 14.73 -5.00
CA GLY A 300 15.93 15.82 -5.46
C GLY A 300 14.66 15.29 -6.14
N ILE A 301 14.01 14.31 -5.51
CA ILE A 301 12.67 13.85 -5.88
C ILE A 301 11.67 14.88 -5.35
N ASP A 302 10.68 15.26 -6.17
CA ASP A 302 9.73 16.32 -5.85
C ASP A 302 8.51 15.79 -5.06
N VAL A 303 8.04 14.59 -5.42
CA VAL A 303 6.88 13.94 -4.81
C VAL A 303 7.22 12.49 -4.53
N VAL A 304 6.88 11.98 -3.34
CA VAL A 304 6.97 10.55 -3.00
C VAL A 304 5.57 10.03 -2.67
N ASN A 305 5.15 8.96 -3.34
CA ASN A 305 3.95 8.21 -3.02
C ASN A 305 4.30 7.02 -2.13
N MET A 306 3.53 6.84 -1.05
CA MET A 306 3.66 5.80 -0.03
C MET A 306 2.30 5.11 0.14
N SER A 307 2.10 3.99 -0.55
CA SER A 307 0.84 3.24 -0.57
C SER A 307 0.90 2.01 0.34
N PHE A 308 1.34 2.17 1.58
CA PHE A 308 1.58 1.09 2.54
C PHE A 308 1.57 1.60 3.98
N TYR A 309 1.57 0.68 4.94
CA TYR A 309 1.97 0.94 6.33
C TYR A 309 3.31 0.25 6.65
N VAL A 310 4.01 0.71 7.71
CA VAL A 310 5.31 0.15 8.10
C VAL A 310 5.10 -1.10 8.96
N ASP A 311 5.52 -2.24 8.45
CA ASP A 311 5.42 -3.53 9.11
C ASP A 311 6.34 -3.66 10.35
N PRO A 312 5.99 -4.54 11.30
CA PRO A 312 4.90 -5.50 11.29
C PRO A 312 3.61 -5.04 12.02
N TYR A 313 3.48 -3.79 12.34
CA TYR A 313 2.34 -3.25 13.10
C TYR A 313 1.50 -2.32 12.24
N ALA A 314 0.18 -2.55 12.17
CA ALA A 314 -0.75 -1.60 11.56
C ALA A 314 -0.73 -0.25 12.32
N PHE A 315 -0.62 -0.32 13.66
CA PHE A 315 -0.44 0.86 14.51
C PHE A 315 0.80 0.68 15.39
N HIS A 316 1.73 1.63 15.32
CA HIS A 316 2.90 1.71 16.19
C HIS A 316 2.59 2.56 17.40
N CYS A 317 2.75 2.00 18.61
CA CYS A 317 2.41 2.68 19.86
C CYS A 317 3.66 3.12 20.62
N ILE A 318 3.70 4.37 21.08
CA ILE A 318 4.74 4.89 21.98
C ILE A 318 4.69 4.11 23.29
N GLY A 319 5.77 3.41 23.61
CA GLY A 319 5.82 2.54 24.79
C GLY A 319 5.17 1.16 24.58
N GLY A 320 4.66 0.86 23.39
CA GLY A 320 3.91 -0.36 23.04
C GLY A 320 2.45 -0.31 23.49
N ALA A 321 1.60 -1.15 22.90
CA ALA A 321 0.27 -1.42 23.41
C ALA A 321 0.34 -2.18 24.75
N PRO A 322 -0.72 -2.16 25.59
CA PRO A 322 -0.70 -2.83 26.89
C PRO A 322 -0.36 -4.32 26.86
N GLU A 323 -0.68 -5.00 25.76
CA GLU A 323 -0.45 -6.43 25.54
C GLU A 323 0.94 -6.74 25.00
N ASP A 324 1.68 -5.73 24.53
CA ASP A 324 3.00 -5.90 23.94
C ASP A 324 4.07 -6.18 25.00
N ASN A 325 5.03 -7.05 24.65
CA ASN A 325 6.19 -7.25 25.49
C ASN A 325 7.22 -6.11 25.33
N PRO A 326 8.21 -5.98 26.27
CA PRO A 326 9.17 -4.87 26.21
C PRO A 326 10.01 -4.76 24.93
N GLU A 327 10.25 -5.85 24.20
CA GLU A 327 11.00 -5.81 22.95
C GLU A 327 10.10 -5.33 21.80
N GLN A 328 8.82 -5.73 21.79
CA GLN A 328 7.82 -5.21 20.86
C GLN A 328 7.60 -3.72 21.05
N ALA A 329 7.48 -3.27 22.31
CA ALA A 329 7.39 -1.85 22.64
C ALA A 329 8.61 -1.05 22.14
N ALA A 330 9.82 -1.56 22.38
CA ALA A 330 11.05 -0.93 21.90
C ALA A 330 11.16 -0.88 20.38
N GLN A 331 10.64 -1.89 19.67
CA GLN A 331 10.60 -1.93 18.22
C GLN A 331 9.68 -0.84 17.66
N GLN A 332 8.49 -0.68 18.21
CA GLN A 332 7.53 0.34 17.79
C GLN A 332 8.05 1.75 18.05
N GLU A 333 8.60 2.01 19.24
CA GLU A 333 9.22 3.29 19.59
C GLU A 333 10.36 3.66 18.64
N MET A 334 11.20 2.67 18.27
CA MET A 334 12.26 2.85 17.29
C MET A 334 11.69 3.18 15.90
N THR A 335 10.63 2.50 15.48
CA THR A 335 9.99 2.73 14.17
C THR A 335 9.41 4.13 14.10
N ILE A 336 8.68 4.57 15.13
CA ILE A 336 8.12 5.93 15.22
C ILE A 336 9.24 6.97 15.08
N GLU A 337 10.25 6.91 15.94
CA GLU A 337 11.34 7.91 15.94
C GLU A 337 12.13 7.91 14.61
N ALA A 338 12.39 6.75 14.01
CA ALA A 338 13.12 6.66 12.75
C ALA A 338 12.30 7.20 11.58
N MET A 339 11.01 6.87 11.52
CA MET A 339 10.10 7.36 10.49
C MET A 339 9.89 8.88 10.60
N GLU A 340 9.67 9.42 11.81
CA GLU A 340 9.60 10.86 12.01
C GLU A 340 10.85 11.58 11.49
N ARG A 341 12.04 11.06 11.80
CA ARG A 341 13.30 11.64 11.31
C ARG A 341 13.42 11.58 9.78
N ALA A 342 12.99 10.49 9.16
CA ALA A 342 13.09 10.30 7.70
C ALA A 342 12.09 11.22 6.97
N LEU A 343 10.85 11.30 7.45
CA LEU A 343 9.80 12.17 6.89
C LEU A 343 10.18 13.65 7.05
N ASP A 344 10.63 14.06 8.25
CA ASP A 344 11.15 15.39 8.51
C ASP A 344 12.34 15.74 7.60
N TYR A 345 13.27 14.80 7.40
CA TYR A 345 14.42 15.01 6.52
C TYR A 345 13.96 15.23 5.08
N ALA A 346 13.06 14.40 4.57
CA ALA A 346 12.53 14.51 3.23
C ALA A 346 11.76 15.84 3.03
N HIS A 347 10.91 16.21 3.99
CA HIS A 347 10.18 17.47 3.96
C HIS A 347 11.11 18.71 3.95
N ARG A 348 12.16 18.72 4.76
CA ARG A 348 13.17 19.82 4.75
C ARG A 348 13.93 19.96 3.44
N LYS A 349 13.88 18.95 2.59
CA LYS A 349 14.45 18.94 1.23
C LYS A 349 13.40 19.19 0.14
N ASP A 350 12.26 19.72 0.53
CA ASP A 350 11.13 20.05 -0.34
C ASP A 350 10.45 18.84 -1.03
N VAL A 351 10.58 17.62 -0.47
CA VAL A 351 9.83 16.45 -0.93
C VAL A 351 8.38 16.54 -0.45
N THR A 352 7.43 16.50 -1.36
CA THR A 352 6.00 16.35 -1.05
C THR A 352 5.70 14.89 -0.78
N LEU A 353 5.20 14.59 0.43
CA LEU A 353 4.92 13.24 0.90
C LEU A 353 3.42 12.94 0.81
N VAL A 354 3.03 11.88 0.10
CA VAL A 354 1.64 11.49 -0.09
C VAL A 354 1.48 10.04 0.40
N GLY A 355 0.54 9.80 1.31
CA GLY A 355 0.29 8.51 1.94
C GLY A 355 -1.13 8.01 1.73
N ALA A 356 -1.29 6.69 1.59
CA ALA A 356 -2.59 6.03 1.64
C ALA A 356 -3.11 6.01 3.08
N LEU A 357 -4.41 6.32 3.27
CA LEU A 357 -4.99 6.45 4.62
C LEU A 357 -5.25 5.11 5.31
N GLY A 358 -5.14 3.98 4.59
CA GLY A 358 -5.38 2.64 5.11
C GLY A 358 -6.76 2.09 4.77
N ASN A 359 -6.86 0.75 4.78
CA ASN A 359 -8.01 -0.01 4.31
C ASN A 359 -8.75 -0.80 5.42
N GLY A 360 -8.46 -0.50 6.67
CA GLY A 360 -9.01 -1.20 7.83
C GLY A 360 -10.47 -0.84 8.17
N HIS A 361 -11.08 0.15 7.47
CA HIS A 361 -12.34 0.75 7.92
C HIS A 361 -12.24 1.24 9.36
N ASP A 362 -11.18 1.97 9.69
CA ASP A 362 -10.95 2.53 11.02
C ASP A 362 -11.21 4.03 11.07
N ASP A 363 -11.82 4.46 12.16
CA ASP A 363 -11.83 5.87 12.58
C ASP A 363 -10.48 6.14 13.26
N LEU A 364 -9.56 6.79 12.57
CA LEU A 364 -8.20 7.04 13.09
C LEU A 364 -8.21 7.83 14.39
N ALA A 365 -9.26 8.65 14.64
CA ALA A 365 -9.46 9.31 15.93
C ALA A 365 -9.87 8.34 17.06
N LYS A 366 -10.33 7.13 16.72
CA LYS A 366 -10.79 6.11 17.67
C LYS A 366 -10.57 4.72 17.05
N PRO A 367 -9.33 4.34 16.79
CA PRO A 367 -9.04 3.07 16.15
C PRO A 367 -9.58 1.91 16.99
N ARG A 368 -10.02 0.87 16.30
CA ARG A 368 -10.46 -0.37 16.93
C ARG A 368 -9.24 -1.11 17.47
N ASN A 369 -9.49 -2.11 18.34
CA ASN A 369 -8.43 -3.04 18.73
C ASN A 369 -7.83 -3.69 17.48
N ASP A 370 -6.51 -3.74 17.44
CA ASP A 370 -5.77 -4.37 16.36
C ASP A 370 -5.70 -5.89 16.62
N LEU A 371 -6.24 -6.67 15.69
CA LEU A 371 -6.22 -8.14 15.74
C LEU A 371 -5.17 -8.75 14.82
N SER A 372 -4.48 -7.93 14.04
CA SER A 372 -3.60 -8.35 12.95
C SER A 372 -2.11 -8.24 13.27
N SER A 373 -1.73 -7.51 14.32
CA SER A 373 -0.33 -7.18 14.60
C SER A 373 0.24 -7.86 15.85
N PRO A 374 1.55 -8.19 15.83
CA PRO A 374 2.43 -8.05 14.68
C PRO A 374 2.08 -9.05 13.57
N ASN A 375 1.90 -8.58 12.34
CA ASN A 375 1.56 -9.43 11.21
C ASN A 375 2.76 -10.28 10.70
N PHE A 376 3.95 -9.96 11.15
CA PHE A 376 5.15 -10.75 10.89
C PHE A 376 5.99 -10.88 12.19
N PRO A 377 6.54 -12.09 12.50
CA PRO A 377 6.39 -13.36 11.77
C PRO A 377 4.95 -13.91 11.82
N GLU A 378 4.63 -14.67 10.81
CA GLU A 378 3.32 -15.30 10.66
C GLU A 378 2.86 -16.04 11.92
N GLY A 379 1.61 -15.87 12.32
CA GLY A 379 0.99 -16.61 13.44
C GLY A 379 1.29 -16.06 14.84
N VAL A 380 1.93 -14.90 14.95
CA VAL A 380 2.21 -14.25 16.25
C VAL A 380 1.27 -13.07 16.55
N ALA A 381 0.39 -12.73 15.62
CA ALA A 381 -0.62 -11.69 15.82
C ALA A 381 -1.49 -11.99 17.06
N HIS A 382 -1.78 -10.96 17.82
CA HIS A 382 -2.62 -10.99 19.00
C HIS A 382 -3.46 -9.72 19.09
N GLU A 383 -4.56 -9.76 19.82
CA GLU A 383 -5.36 -8.57 20.04
C GLU A 383 -4.57 -7.53 20.82
N ARG A 384 -4.57 -6.29 20.31
CA ARG A 384 -3.89 -5.15 20.91
C ARG A 384 -4.88 -4.00 21.11
N THR A 385 -4.85 -3.40 22.28
CA THR A 385 -5.64 -2.21 22.60
C THR A 385 -4.94 -0.98 22.03
N ILE A 386 -5.57 -0.32 21.08
CA ILE A 386 -5.01 0.84 20.38
C ILE A 386 -5.55 2.12 20.99
N ASP A 387 -4.64 3.03 21.30
CA ASP A 387 -4.92 4.36 21.86
C ASP A 387 -4.48 5.43 20.84
N ASN A 388 -5.41 6.21 20.35
CA ASN A 388 -5.17 7.27 19.36
C ASN A 388 -4.13 8.33 19.79
N GLU A 389 -3.94 8.56 21.10
CA GLU A 389 -2.95 9.55 21.56
C GLU A 389 -1.51 9.04 21.46
N THR A 390 -1.31 7.73 21.42
CA THR A 390 0.00 7.08 21.52
C THR A 390 0.32 6.13 20.37
N CYS A 391 -0.67 5.72 19.58
CA CYS A 391 -0.50 4.78 18.48
C CYS A 391 -0.74 5.47 17.14
N LEU A 392 0.14 5.22 16.17
CA LEU A 392 0.16 5.87 14.85
C LEU A 392 0.18 4.83 13.74
N ASP A 393 -0.65 5.00 12.72
CA ASP A 393 -0.54 4.35 11.41
C ASP A 393 0.57 5.05 10.61
N LEU A 394 1.73 4.42 10.48
CA LEU A 394 2.88 5.00 9.78
C LEU A 394 3.04 4.40 8.38
N PRO A 395 3.33 5.24 7.34
CA PRO A 395 3.78 6.63 7.43
C PRO A 395 2.68 7.69 7.43
N VAL A 396 1.39 7.32 7.25
CA VAL A 396 0.34 8.31 6.92
C VAL A 396 0.07 9.30 8.06
N GLU A 397 0.10 8.86 9.32
CA GLU A 397 -0.01 9.75 10.48
C GLU A 397 1.34 10.35 10.91
N GLY A 398 2.40 10.09 10.14
CA GLY A 398 3.70 10.72 10.35
C GLY A 398 3.72 12.19 9.91
N PRO A 399 4.74 12.97 10.38
CA PRO A 399 4.79 14.40 10.11
C PRO A 399 4.86 14.71 8.61
N HIS A 400 4.13 15.75 8.18
CA HIS A 400 4.13 16.32 6.82
C HIS A 400 3.53 15.43 5.71
N VAL A 401 3.06 14.25 6.00
CA VAL A 401 2.41 13.38 5.01
C VAL A 401 1.03 13.95 4.66
N ILE A 402 0.61 13.78 3.43
CA ILE A 402 -0.73 14.10 2.94
C ILE A 402 -1.51 12.80 2.94
N GLY A 403 -2.40 12.62 3.92
CA GLY A 403 -3.26 11.44 4.04
C GLY A 403 -4.41 11.46 3.03
N VAL A 404 -4.55 10.39 2.26
CA VAL A 404 -5.50 10.29 1.16
C VAL A 404 -6.48 9.16 1.40
N SER A 405 -7.76 9.49 1.61
CA SER A 405 -8.86 8.51 1.68
C SER A 405 -9.36 8.10 0.30
N SER A 406 -10.10 7.00 0.24
CA SER A 406 -10.58 6.41 -1.01
C SER A 406 -12.07 6.67 -1.25
N VAL A 407 -12.39 7.01 -2.52
CA VAL A 407 -13.78 7.07 -3.02
C VAL A 407 -13.99 6.18 -4.23
N GLY A 408 -15.23 5.72 -4.38
CA GLY A 408 -15.72 5.04 -5.58
C GLY A 408 -16.21 6.01 -6.66
N PRO A 409 -16.71 5.49 -7.81
CA PRO A 409 -17.26 6.30 -8.91
C PRO A 409 -18.42 7.22 -8.49
N SER A 410 -19.22 6.82 -7.51
CA SER A 410 -20.31 7.64 -6.95
C SER A 410 -19.84 8.83 -6.10
N LYS A 411 -18.53 8.94 -5.84
CA LYS A 411 -17.90 9.87 -4.88
C LYS A 411 -18.21 9.53 -3.42
N THR A 412 -18.81 8.39 -3.15
CA THR A 412 -19.00 7.89 -1.78
C THR A 412 -17.68 7.36 -1.25
N LYS A 413 -17.39 7.60 0.04
CA LYS A 413 -16.25 6.98 0.73
C LYS A 413 -16.35 5.46 0.58
N ALA A 414 -15.31 4.82 0.10
CA ALA A 414 -15.28 3.36 -0.01
C ALA A 414 -15.43 2.71 1.38
N ASP A 415 -16.12 1.58 1.45
CA ASP A 415 -16.42 0.90 2.71
C ASP A 415 -15.18 0.53 3.52
N TYR A 416 -14.09 0.17 2.84
CA TYR A 416 -12.81 -0.20 3.46
C TYR A 416 -11.97 1.01 3.91
N SER A 417 -12.15 2.20 3.31
CA SER A 417 -11.28 3.35 3.57
C SER A 417 -11.34 3.80 5.03
N ASN A 418 -10.19 4.01 5.64
CA ASN A 418 -10.08 4.71 6.91
C ASN A 418 -10.61 6.15 6.78
N TRP A 419 -10.97 6.76 7.90
CA TRP A 419 -11.43 8.15 8.02
C TRP A 419 -11.09 8.69 9.41
N SER A 420 -11.43 9.94 9.72
CA SER A 420 -11.27 10.47 11.07
C SER A 420 -12.46 11.29 11.56
N THR A 421 -12.84 11.10 12.81
CA THR A 421 -13.78 11.97 13.52
C THR A 421 -13.07 13.09 14.30
N ASP A 422 -11.73 13.12 14.35
CA ASP A 422 -10.96 14.24 14.88
C ASP A 422 -10.57 15.21 13.76
N LEU A 423 -11.22 16.37 13.74
CA LEU A 423 -10.94 17.42 12.75
C LEU A 423 -9.79 18.36 13.17
N ARG A 424 -9.09 18.07 14.26
CA ARG A 424 -7.95 18.86 14.76
C ARG A 424 -6.61 18.30 14.30
N GLY A 425 -6.56 16.98 14.06
CA GLY A 425 -5.36 16.28 13.59
C GLY A 425 -5.08 16.48 12.11
N ASP A 426 -3.92 16.01 11.70
CA ASP A 426 -3.48 15.94 10.30
C ASP A 426 -3.57 14.47 9.82
N GLU A 427 -4.66 13.75 10.20
CA GLU A 427 -4.84 12.33 9.88
C GLU A 427 -5.34 12.15 8.44
N ILE A 428 -6.23 13.05 7.98
CA ILE A 428 -6.76 13.05 6.62
C ILE A 428 -6.70 14.46 6.04
N GLU A 429 -6.14 14.61 4.85
CA GLU A 429 -6.08 15.90 4.16
C GLU A 429 -7.01 15.98 2.96
N VAL A 430 -7.10 14.92 2.16
CA VAL A 430 -7.90 14.87 0.93
C VAL A 430 -8.42 13.47 0.65
N SER A 431 -9.34 13.37 -0.31
CA SER A 431 -9.76 12.12 -0.93
C SER A 431 -9.33 12.06 -2.39
N ALA A 432 -9.23 10.84 -2.91
CA ALA A 432 -9.04 10.60 -4.33
C ALA A 432 -9.72 9.29 -4.78
N PRO A 433 -9.90 9.06 -6.09
CA PRO A 433 -10.38 7.79 -6.62
C PRO A 433 -9.47 6.63 -6.23
N GLY A 434 -9.99 5.68 -5.46
CA GLY A 434 -9.29 4.45 -5.09
C GLY A 434 -10.05 3.20 -5.52
N GLY A 435 -11.25 3.38 -6.07
CA GLY A 435 -12.15 2.30 -6.45
C GLY A 435 -12.95 1.77 -5.27
N TRP A 436 -14.10 1.22 -5.59
CA TRP A 436 -14.94 0.52 -4.62
C TRP A 436 -15.82 -0.49 -5.33
N PHE A 437 -15.47 -1.77 -5.22
CA PHE A 437 -16.13 -2.86 -5.95
C PHE A 437 -17.64 -2.90 -5.76
N ARG A 438 -18.11 -2.53 -4.56
CA ARG A 438 -19.52 -2.55 -4.17
C ARG A 438 -20.26 -1.24 -4.48
N ASP A 439 -19.63 -0.30 -5.15
CA ASP A 439 -20.29 0.96 -5.54
C ASP A 439 -21.47 0.72 -6.50
N GLY A 440 -22.44 1.62 -6.46
CA GLY A 440 -23.58 1.59 -7.36
C GLY A 440 -24.61 0.48 -7.04
N PHE A 441 -24.85 0.15 -5.77
CA PHE A 441 -25.87 -0.82 -5.38
C PHE A 441 -27.20 -0.54 -6.08
N GLY A 442 -27.83 -1.61 -6.60
CA GLY A 442 -29.06 -1.51 -7.37
C GLY A 442 -28.92 -1.07 -8.83
N THR A 443 -27.69 -0.86 -9.31
CA THR A 443 -27.37 -0.57 -10.72
C THR A 443 -26.61 -1.75 -11.38
N ASP A 444 -26.42 -1.69 -12.69
CA ASP A 444 -25.67 -2.71 -13.43
C ASP A 444 -24.17 -2.69 -13.10
N SER A 445 -23.62 -1.57 -12.60
CA SER A 445 -22.20 -1.43 -12.20
C SER A 445 -21.89 -2.07 -10.85
N TYR A 446 -22.88 -2.39 -10.03
CA TYR A 446 -22.66 -2.99 -8.71
C TYR A 446 -21.86 -4.30 -8.78
N SER A 447 -20.79 -4.38 -8.01
CA SER A 447 -19.88 -5.53 -7.96
C SER A 447 -19.26 -5.87 -9.32
N THR A 448 -18.83 -4.85 -10.06
CA THR A 448 -18.10 -5.00 -11.33
C THR A 448 -16.72 -4.36 -11.27
N ASN A 449 -15.83 -4.79 -12.16
CA ASN A 449 -14.49 -4.20 -12.27
C ASN A 449 -14.53 -2.73 -12.72
N GLU A 450 -15.61 -2.28 -13.35
CA GLU A 450 -15.79 -0.88 -13.78
C GLU A 450 -15.75 0.13 -12.62
N ASN A 451 -15.99 -0.36 -11.39
CA ASN A 451 -15.90 0.47 -10.17
C ASN A 451 -14.48 0.55 -9.60
N LEU A 452 -13.52 -0.18 -10.16
CA LEU A 452 -12.15 -0.28 -9.68
C LEU A 452 -11.21 0.64 -10.48
N ILE A 453 -9.96 0.70 -10.06
CA ILE A 453 -8.91 1.47 -10.74
C ILE A 453 -8.14 0.55 -11.69
N LEU A 454 -8.23 0.83 -12.98
CA LEU A 454 -7.43 0.17 -14.01
C LEU A 454 -6.06 0.85 -14.09
N SER A 455 -5.00 0.05 -14.03
CA SER A 455 -3.64 0.54 -14.23
C SER A 455 -2.69 -0.56 -14.73
N THR A 456 -1.42 -0.22 -14.94
CA THR A 456 -0.39 -1.11 -15.44
C THR A 456 -0.09 -2.25 -14.46
N ALA A 457 0.17 -3.45 -14.96
CA ALA A 457 0.49 -4.62 -14.16
C ALA A 457 1.72 -5.37 -14.69
N PRO A 458 2.63 -5.82 -13.82
CA PRO A 458 3.78 -6.59 -14.26
C PRO A 458 3.38 -8.03 -14.60
N LEU A 459 4.05 -8.61 -15.60
CA LEU A 459 3.71 -9.94 -16.10
C LEU A 459 3.93 -11.05 -15.06
N LYS A 460 5.02 -10.98 -14.29
CA LYS A 460 5.43 -12.09 -13.43
C LYS A 460 4.45 -12.36 -12.29
N PRO A 461 3.99 -11.38 -11.50
CA PRO A 461 2.94 -11.58 -10.50
C PRO A 461 1.66 -12.17 -11.09
N LEU A 462 1.20 -11.67 -12.25
CA LEU A 462 0.01 -12.21 -12.92
C LEU A 462 0.17 -13.68 -13.33
N GLN A 463 1.40 -14.11 -13.64
CA GLN A 463 1.70 -15.52 -13.93
C GLN A 463 1.72 -16.38 -12.67
N GLU A 464 2.24 -15.87 -11.58
CA GLU A 464 2.29 -16.55 -10.28
C GLU A 464 0.91 -16.71 -9.67
N GLU A 465 0.05 -15.72 -9.85
CA GLU A 465 -1.38 -15.78 -9.49
C GLU A 465 -2.22 -16.65 -10.43
N GLY A 466 -1.64 -17.13 -11.52
CA GLY A 466 -2.35 -17.94 -12.51
C GLY A 466 -3.32 -17.17 -13.41
N LEU A 467 -3.28 -15.84 -13.36
CA LEU A 467 -4.12 -14.97 -14.21
C LEU A 467 -3.60 -14.89 -15.65
N VAL A 468 -2.29 -15.02 -15.81
CA VAL A 468 -1.62 -15.11 -17.11
C VAL A 468 -0.80 -16.39 -17.17
N SER A 469 -0.88 -17.12 -18.28
CA SER A 469 -0.11 -18.34 -18.48
C SER A 469 1.38 -18.03 -18.67
N ARG A 470 2.25 -19.03 -18.48
CA ARG A 470 3.70 -18.90 -18.75
C ARG A 470 4.04 -18.45 -20.18
N TYR A 471 3.11 -18.54 -21.12
CA TYR A 471 3.26 -18.09 -22.52
C TYR A 471 2.70 -16.69 -22.75
N GLY A 472 2.23 -15.99 -21.71
CA GLY A 472 1.67 -14.64 -21.81
C GLY A 472 0.24 -14.59 -22.34
N TYR A 473 -0.55 -15.67 -22.24
CA TYR A 473 -1.97 -15.69 -22.56
C TYR A 473 -2.80 -15.52 -21.30
N ILE A 474 -3.80 -14.65 -21.33
CA ILE A 474 -4.76 -14.47 -20.24
C ILE A 474 -5.52 -15.79 -20.05
N THR A 475 -5.57 -16.29 -18.82
CA THR A 475 -6.29 -17.51 -18.44
C THR A 475 -7.79 -17.24 -18.26
N ALA A 476 -8.57 -18.28 -17.94
CA ALA A 476 -9.98 -18.10 -17.58
C ALA A 476 -10.13 -17.25 -16.30
N ALA A 477 -9.30 -17.52 -15.29
CA ALA A 477 -9.25 -16.71 -14.06
C ALA A 477 -8.83 -15.26 -14.33
N GLY A 478 -7.83 -15.04 -15.21
CA GLY A 478 -7.42 -13.69 -15.60
C GLY A 478 -8.52 -12.90 -16.31
N LYS A 479 -9.33 -13.57 -17.16
CA LYS A 479 -10.50 -12.92 -17.79
C LYS A 479 -11.57 -12.56 -16.78
N GLU A 480 -11.79 -13.41 -15.81
CA GLU A 480 -12.74 -13.19 -14.73
C GLU A 480 -12.28 -12.04 -13.82
N ALA A 481 -10.98 -11.96 -13.54
CA ALA A 481 -10.36 -10.85 -12.81
C ALA A 481 -10.24 -9.55 -13.64
N GLY A 482 -10.65 -9.54 -14.89
CA GLY A 482 -10.60 -8.36 -15.75
C GLY A 482 -9.20 -8.00 -16.25
N VAL A 483 -8.24 -8.93 -16.26
CA VAL A 483 -6.90 -8.66 -16.80
C VAL A 483 -6.98 -8.35 -18.28
N ILE A 484 -6.39 -7.23 -18.69
CA ILE A 484 -6.31 -6.77 -20.07
C ILE A 484 -4.87 -6.95 -20.57
N LYS A 485 -4.71 -7.29 -21.85
CA LYS A 485 -3.42 -7.33 -22.54
C LYS A 485 -3.50 -6.50 -23.80
N GLU A 486 -2.62 -5.53 -23.89
CA GLU A 486 -2.43 -4.72 -25.10
C GLU A 486 -1.06 -5.00 -25.74
N CYS A 487 -0.96 -4.89 -27.05
CA CYS A 487 0.30 -5.07 -27.79
C CYS A 487 0.43 -4.01 -28.88
N ALA A 488 1.57 -3.32 -28.90
CA ALA A 488 1.92 -2.37 -29.94
C ALA A 488 2.79 -2.99 -31.04
N ASP A 489 2.76 -2.44 -32.24
CA ASP A 489 3.62 -2.84 -33.35
C ASP A 489 5.12 -2.64 -33.04
N LYS A 490 5.43 -1.59 -32.29
CA LYS A 490 6.79 -1.19 -31.89
C LYS A 490 6.86 -0.94 -30.40
N ALA A 491 8.04 -1.18 -29.81
CA ALA A 491 8.32 -0.78 -28.43
C ALA A 491 8.20 0.74 -28.26
N SER A 492 7.60 1.19 -27.15
CA SER A 492 7.35 2.60 -26.84
C SER A 492 8.63 3.35 -26.49
N ALA A 493 9.63 2.66 -25.93
CA ALA A 493 10.93 3.20 -25.55
C ALA A 493 12.02 2.11 -25.63
N PRO A 494 13.32 2.48 -25.62
CA PRO A 494 14.39 1.49 -25.50
C PRO A 494 14.22 0.63 -24.24
N GLY A 495 14.26 -0.70 -24.41
CA GLY A 495 14.07 -1.67 -23.33
C GLY A 495 12.60 -2.03 -23.01
N ALA A 496 11.63 -1.31 -23.57
CA ALA A 496 10.23 -1.65 -23.41
C ALA A 496 9.85 -2.95 -24.12
N THR A 497 8.94 -3.71 -23.53
CA THR A 497 8.25 -4.81 -24.20
C THR A 497 7.25 -4.26 -25.22
N LYS A 498 6.80 -5.12 -26.14
CA LYS A 498 5.74 -4.73 -27.11
C LYS A 498 4.34 -4.91 -26.53
N CYS A 499 4.21 -5.78 -25.54
CA CYS A 499 2.94 -6.07 -24.88
C CYS A 499 3.05 -5.73 -23.41
N GLY A 500 2.02 -5.09 -22.87
CA GLY A 500 1.82 -4.84 -21.45
C GLY A 500 0.52 -5.46 -20.97
N TYR A 501 0.38 -5.54 -19.68
CA TYR A 501 -0.80 -6.03 -18.99
C TYR A 501 -1.35 -4.94 -18.08
N PHE A 502 -2.66 -5.00 -17.87
CA PHE A 502 -3.38 -4.05 -17.02
C PHE A 502 -4.34 -4.83 -16.13
N GLN A 503 -4.55 -4.31 -14.93
CA GLN A 503 -5.33 -4.96 -13.89
C GLN A 503 -6.18 -3.92 -13.16
N TYR A 504 -7.34 -4.35 -12.69
CA TYR A 504 -8.23 -3.55 -11.85
C TYR A 504 -7.97 -3.85 -10.37
N LEU A 505 -7.70 -2.83 -9.59
CA LEU A 505 -7.52 -2.91 -8.13
C LEU A 505 -8.35 -1.84 -7.42
N GLN A 506 -8.54 -2.01 -6.10
CA GLN A 506 -9.14 -1.01 -5.21
C GLN A 506 -8.30 -0.87 -3.95
N GLY A 507 -8.35 0.30 -3.33
CA GLY A 507 -7.65 0.58 -2.08
C GLY A 507 -7.31 2.07 -1.94
N THR A 508 -7.03 2.52 -0.74
CA THR A 508 -6.39 3.82 -0.52
C THR A 508 -5.02 3.88 -1.21
N SER A 509 -4.39 2.70 -1.41
CA SER A 509 -3.19 2.51 -2.23
C SER A 509 -3.36 2.92 -3.70
N MET A 510 -4.58 2.93 -4.23
CA MET A 510 -4.91 3.43 -5.57
C MET A 510 -5.38 4.88 -5.54
N ALA A 511 -5.85 5.37 -4.39
CA ALA A 511 -6.22 6.76 -4.19
C ALA A 511 -5.00 7.68 -4.08
N SER A 512 -4.03 7.33 -3.24
CA SER A 512 -2.83 8.15 -3.01
C SER A 512 -2.03 8.46 -4.29
N PRO A 513 -1.83 7.53 -5.27
CA PRO A 513 -1.12 7.84 -6.51
C PRO A 513 -1.88 8.84 -7.40
N HIS A 514 -3.20 8.89 -7.36
CA HIS A 514 -3.95 9.94 -8.03
C HIS A 514 -3.64 11.33 -7.44
N ALA A 515 -3.61 11.44 -6.11
CA ALA A 515 -3.22 12.67 -5.42
C ALA A 515 -1.74 13.03 -5.68
N ALA A 516 -0.82 12.04 -5.70
CA ALA A 516 0.58 12.24 -6.04
C ALA A 516 0.78 12.73 -7.48
N GLY A 517 -0.01 12.20 -8.43
CA GLY A 517 -0.06 12.68 -9.81
C GLY A 517 -0.51 14.15 -9.91
N VAL A 518 -1.55 14.54 -9.16
CA VAL A 518 -1.99 15.95 -9.09
C VAL A 518 -0.90 16.83 -8.47
N ALA A 519 -0.23 16.39 -7.40
CA ALA A 519 0.91 17.11 -6.80
C ALA A 519 2.06 17.29 -7.82
N ALA A 520 2.37 16.27 -8.61
CA ALA A 520 3.36 16.35 -9.67
C ALA A 520 2.99 17.35 -10.79
N LEU A 521 1.69 17.44 -11.15
CA LEU A 521 1.19 18.46 -12.08
C LEU A 521 1.32 19.88 -11.50
N ILE A 522 1.09 20.07 -10.18
CA ILE A 522 1.31 21.36 -9.50
C ILE A 522 2.78 21.77 -9.62
N VAL A 523 3.71 20.88 -9.28
CA VAL A 523 5.15 21.13 -9.41
C VAL A 523 5.54 21.42 -10.87
N SER A 524 5.01 20.64 -11.82
CA SER A 524 5.25 20.83 -13.25
C SER A 524 4.81 22.21 -13.74
N LYS A 525 3.71 22.72 -13.22
CA LYS A 525 3.13 24.01 -13.63
C LYS A 525 3.73 25.22 -12.92
N GLN A 526 4.04 25.09 -11.63
CA GLN A 526 4.39 26.22 -10.77
C GLN A 526 5.84 26.16 -10.26
N GLY A 527 6.53 25.02 -10.44
CA GLY A 527 7.92 24.82 -10.06
C GLY A 527 8.86 25.79 -10.75
N LYS A 528 9.98 26.04 -10.12
CA LYS A 528 11.00 26.99 -10.58
C LYS A 528 12.37 26.31 -10.71
N ALA A 529 13.13 26.73 -11.72
CA ALA A 529 14.52 26.34 -11.82
C ALA A 529 15.35 27.10 -10.77
N SER A 530 16.21 26.38 -10.05
CA SER A 530 17.19 26.92 -9.11
C SER A 530 18.55 26.24 -9.37
N GLY A 531 19.43 26.91 -10.09
CA GLY A 531 20.69 26.31 -10.57
C GLY A 531 20.43 25.12 -11.49
N SER A 532 20.87 23.92 -11.08
CA SER A 532 20.65 22.65 -11.80
C SER A 532 19.39 21.91 -11.37
N SER A 533 18.70 22.37 -10.33
CA SER A 533 17.47 21.76 -9.82
C SER A 533 16.23 22.48 -10.36
N PHE A 534 15.12 21.75 -10.37
CA PHE A 534 13.78 22.26 -10.65
C PHE A 534 12.86 21.69 -9.56
N GLY A 535 11.89 22.46 -9.08
CA GLY A 535 10.99 22.00 -8.03
C GLY A 535 10.18 23.15 -7.43
N MET A 536 9.46 22.84 -6.36
CA MET A 536 8.61 23.75 -5.60
C MET A 536 8.68 23.39 -4.11
N ASP A 537 8.55 24.38 -3.21
CA ASP A 537 8.42 24.16 -1.76
C ASP A 537 7.26 23.20 -1.48
N SER A 538 7.50 22.12 -0.73
CA SER A 538 6.53 21.04 -0.49
C SER A 538 5.27 21.52 0.24
N ARG A 539 5.40 22.51 1.16
CA ARG A 539 4.24 23.13 1.83
C ARG A 539 3.38 23.92 0.84
N ALA A 540 4.01 24.56 -0.14
CA ALA A 540 3.27 25.28 -1.16
C ALA A 540 2.54 24.29 -2.10
N VAL A 541 3.14 23.14 -2.43
CA VAL A 541 2.48 22.05 -3.16
C VAL A 541 1.26 21.56 -2.38
N LYS A 542 1.43 21.19 -1.08
CA LYS A 542 0.32 20.77 -0.20
C LYS A 542 -0.79 21.82 -0.19
N GLN A 543 -0.47 23.10 0.00
CA GLN A 543 -1.47 24.17 0.03
C GLN A 543 -2.27 24.30 -1.28
N VAL A 544 -1.63 24.17 -2.45
CA VAL A 544 -2.33 24.21 -3.74
C VAL A 544 -3.21 22.98 -3.87
N LEU A 545 -2.71 21.80 -3.53
CA LEU A 545 -3.48 20.54 -3.59
C LEU A 545 -4.77 20.66 -2.77
N LEU A 546 -4.66 21.05 -1.48
CA LEU A 546 -5.80 21.18 -0.58
C LEU A 546 -6.82 22.23 -1.07
N LYS A 547 -6.35 23.44 -1.40
CA LYS A 547 -7.23 24.54 -1.84
C LYS A 547 -7.88 24.33 -3.20
N SER A 548 -7.37 23.44 -4.01
CA SER A 548 -7.91 23.10 -5.33
C SER A 548 -8.84 21.89 -5.31
N ALA A 549 -8.92 21.18 -4.19
CA ALA A 549 -9.82 20.05 -4.01
C ALA A 549 -11.28 20.50 -4.15
N VAL A 550 -12.13 19.59 -4.59
CA VAL A 550 -13.58 19.82 -4.73
C VAL A 550 -14.24 19.46 -3.42
N ASP A 551 -14.77 20.47 -2.73
CA ASP A 551 -15.52 20.29 -1.49
C ASP A 551 -16.63 19.24 -1.68
N THR A 552 -16.61 18.22 -0.84
CA THR A 552 -17.53 17.08 -0.88
C THR A 552 -18.15 16.94 0.49
N PRO A 553 -19.46 17.19 0.64
CA PRO A 553 -20.10 17.19 1.96
C PRO A 553 -20.22 15.79 2.54
N CYS A 554 -20.32 15.71 3.87
CA CYS A 554 -20.74 14.49 4.56
C CYS A 554 -22.10 13.98 4.01
N PRO A 555 -22.35 12.67 4.06
CA PRO A 555 -23.66 12.11 3.72
C PRO A 555 -24.77 12.73 4.58
N ALA A 556 -25.98 12.76 4.03
CA ALA A 556 -27.15 13.29 4.73
C ALA A 556 -27.37 12.51 6.04
N GLY A 557 -27.45 13.23 7.15
CA GLY A 557 -27.55 12.60 8.48
C GLY A 557 -26.21 12.36 9.18
N GLY A 558 -25.07 12.61 8.51
CA GLY A 558 -23.74 12.51 9.11
C GLY A 558 -23.21 11.09 9.30
N THR A 559 -23.89 10.09 8.74
CA THR A 559 -23.45 8.68 8.78
C THR A 559 -23.56 8.06 7.40
N GLN A 560 -22.62 7.17 7.09
CA GLN A 560 -22.67 6.28 5.93
C GLN A 560 -22.72 4.85 6.46
N ASP A 561 -23.80 4.16 6.18
CA ASP A 561 -23.87 2.72 6.31
C ASP A 561 -23.63 2.04 4.95
N TYR A 562 -23.36 0.77 4.97
CA TYR A 562 -23.07 -0.04 3.78
C TYR A 562 -23.89 -1.34 3.81
N LEU A 563 -25.06 -1.29 4.42
CA LEU A 563 -25.94 -2.48 4.62
C LEU A 563 -26.49 -2.96 3.28
N ASP A 564 -26.89 -2.03 2.41
CA ASP A 564 -27.39 -2.35 1.07
C ASP A 564 -26.29 -2.99 0.20
N GLU A 565 -25.04 -2.61 0.39
CA GLU A 565 -23.87 -3.16 -0.28
C GLU A 565 -23.41 -4.49 0.35
N GLY A 566 -24.12 -4.99 1.35
CA GLY A 566 -23.92 -6.31 1.97
C GLY A 566 -22.84 -6.34 3.05
N ARG A 567 -22.51 -5.19 3.65
CA ARG A 567 -21.68 -5.11 4.85
C ARG A 567 -22.51 -5.25 6.13
N SER A 568 -21.87 -5.54 7.25
CA SER A 568 -22.50 -5.53 8.58
C SER A 568 -22.62 -4.08 9.13
N GLU A 569 -23.37 -3.91 10.22
CA GLU A 569 -23.49 -2.63 10.94
C GLU A 569 -22.15 -2.08 11.42
N GLU A 570 -21.14 -2.94 11.59
CA GLU A 570 -19.77 -2.57 11.97
C GLU A 570 -19.08 -1.64 10.93
N TYR A 571 -19.57 -1.68 9.67
CA TYR A 571 -19.12 -0.81 8.61
C TYR A 571 -19.84 0.56 8.59
N THR A 572 -20.64 0.89 9.60
CA THR A 572 -21.25 2.23 9.69
C THR A 572 -20.22 3.25 10.14
N ALA A 573 -19.92 4.21 9.26
CA ALA A 573 -18.96 5.26 9.50
C ALA A 573 -19.65 6.59 9.83
N THR A 574 -19.11 7.35 10.80
CA THR A 574 -19.59 8.68 11.17
C THR A 574 -18.73 9.75 10.51
N CYS A 575 -19.37 10.65 9.75
CA CYS A 575 -18.73 11.82 9.18
C CYS A 575 -18.99 13.04 10.04
N VAL A 576 -17.94 13.63 10.57
CA VAL A 576 -17.99 14.94 11.23
C VAL A 576 -17.45 16.01 10.30
N SER A 577 -17.92 17.26 10.43
CA SER A 577 -17.50 18.32 9.51
C SER A 577 -17.33 19.67 10.21
N LYS A 578 -16.46 20.49 9.65
CA LYS A 578 -16.33 21.93 9.86
C LYS A 578 -16.38 22.64 8.50
N PRO A 579 -16.57 23.96 8.40
CA PRO A 579 -16.62 24.63 7.10
C PRO A 579 -15.41 24.31 6.21
N GLY A 580 -15.67 23.74 5.03
CA GLY A 580 -14.67 23.40 4.02
C GLY A 580 -13.79 22.18 4.36
N PHE A 581 -14.16 21.38 5.38
CA PHE A 581 -13.39 20.19 5.76
C PHE A 581 -14.28 19.16 6.48
N ASN A 582 -14.06 17.87 6.22
CA ASN A 582 -14.74 16.83 6.96
C ASN A 582 -13.91 15.53 7.06
N GLY A 583 -14.33 14.66 7.96
CA GLY A 583 -13.57 13.45 8.31
C GLY A 583 -13.56 12.34 7.25
N PHE A 584 -14.38 12.42 6.20
CA PHE A 584 -14.36 11.45 5.10
C PHE A 584 -13.47 11.89 3.95
N TYR A 585 -13.49 13.20 3.64
CA TYR A 585 -12.91 13.73 2.41
C TYR A 585 -11.81 14.77 2.66
N GLY A 586 -11.49 15.11 3.92
CA GLY A 586 -10.55 16.19 4.21
C GLY A 586 -11.05 17.52 3.65
N ASP A 587 -10.19 18.23 2.91
CA ASP A 587 -10.52 19.44 2.13
C ASP A 587 -11.36 19.13 0.87
N GLY A 588 -11.57 17.84 0.55
CA GLY A 588 -12.38 17.39 -0.59
C GLY A 588 -11.66 16.39 -1.50
N ILE A 589 -12.30 16.08 -2.62
CA ILE A 589 -11.72 15.21 -3.64
C ILE A 589 -10.72 16.03 -4.49
N VAL A 590 -9.48 15.56 -4.65
CA VAL A 590 -8.46 16.24 -5.46
C VAL A 590 -8.94 16.49 -6.88
N ASN A 591 -8.52 17.59 -7.52
CA ASN A 591 -8.91 17.93 -8.88
C ASN A 591 -7.72 18.48 -9.65
N ALA A 592 -7.30 17.78 -10.70
CA ALA A 592 -6.11 18.11 -11.48
C ALA A 592 -6.25 19.46 -12.21
N TYR A 593 -7.41 19.75 -12.79
CA TYR A 593 -7.62 21.01 -13.53
C TYR A 593 -7.61 22.23 -12.59
N ASN A 594 -8.30 22.14 -11.47
CA ASN A 594 -8.26 23.20 -10.47
C ASN A 594 -6.83 23.44 -9.97
N ALA A 595 -6.08 22.37 -9.70
CA ALA A 595 -4.72 22.44 -9.18
C ALA A 595 -3.76 23.16 -10.14
N VAL A 596 -3.80 22.85 -11.45
CA VAL A 596 -2.92 23.49 -12.43
C VAL A 596 -3.34 24.89 -12.83
N THR A 597 -4.59 25.30 -12.56
CA THR A 597 -5.11 26.65 -12.80
C THR A 597 -5.10 27.51 -11.56
N HIS A 598 -4.98 26.91 -10.36
CA HIS A 598 -4.87 27.64 -9.10
C HIS A 598 -3.53 28.41 -9.07
N ARG A 599 -3.60 29.71 -8.74
CA ARG A 599 -2.39 30.54 -8.56
C ARG A 599 -2.14 30.73 -7.08
N THR A 600 -0.95 30.35 -6.62
CA THR A 600 -0.45 30.80 -5.31
C THR A 600 -0.32 32.33 -5.36
N MET A 601 -1.06 33.05 -4.52
CA MET A 601 -0.89 34.50 -4.35
C MET A 601 0.38 34.80 -3.57
#